data_e063a36042a66837762e2a3bf7facccc
#
_entry.id   e063a36042a66837762e2a3bf7facccc
#
_cell.length_a   1.000
_cell.length_b   1.000
_cell.length_c   1.000
_cell.angle_alpha   90.00
_cell.angle_beta   90.00
_cell.angle_gamma   90.00
#
_symmetry.space_group_name_H-M   'P 1'
#
loop_
_entity.id
_entity.type
_entity.pdbx_description
1 polymer ?
#
loop_
_entity_poly.entity_id
_entity_poly.type
_entity_poly.pdbx_seq_one_letter_code
_entity_poly.pdbx_strand_id
1 'polypeptide(L)'
;GAFTKYPKASLPHQQTKNIKDKKYGFFSNQYDFFDEVASELGLKVGDSNYNRHPLAFLVEAADDICYTLIDFEDGINLDWIPEEYALEYLIKLVKDTIDKEKYSKMGLKSQRIAYLRALAINTLINEAVRIYIENEDKILDGSFEKSLMSTSNFKAQMDDIIDISVQKVYKSKEVIEKELTGYK
;
A
#
# COMPACT_ATOMS: atom_id res chain seq x y z
N GLY A 1 -7.55 16.15 6.34
CA GLY A 1 -8.77 16.03 5.58
C GLY A 1 -8.60 15.67 4.11
N ALA A 2 -7.89 16.47 3.30
CA ALA A 2 -7.82 16.28 1.83
C ALA A 2 -7.30 14.91 1.39
N PHE A 3 -6.47 14.27 2.20
CA PHE A 3 -5.87 12.95 1.91
C PHE A 3 -6.57 11.81 2.63
N THR A 4 -7.81 12.01 3.06
CA THR A 4 -8.57 10.94 3.70
C THR A 4 -8.85 9.82 2.70
N LYS A 5 -8.27 8.64 2.93
CA LYS A 5 -8.37 7.45 2.07
C LYS A 5 -9.82 6.98 1.92
N TYR A 6 -10.59 7.09 3.00
CA TYR A 6 -12.00 6.69 3.06
C TYR A 6 -12.87 7.89 3.45
N PRO A 7 -13.52 8.56 2.49
CA PRO A 7 -14.33 9.75 2.77
C PRO A 7 -15.70 9.37 3.34
N LYS A 8 -15.71 8.68 4.47
CA LYS A 8 -16.91 8.14 5.13
C LYS A 8 -16.82 8.35 6.64
N ALA A 9 -17.94 8.77 7.23
CA ALA A 9 -18.07 8.92 8.68
C ALA A 9 -18.04 7.57 9.40
N SER A 10 -17.59 7.58 10.67
CA SER A 10 -17.51 6.38 11.51
C SER A 10 -18.88 5.76 11.84
N LEU A 11 -19.95 6.55 11.81
CA LEU A 11 -21.33 6.11 12.05
C LEU A 11 -22.28 6.74 11.02
N PRO A 12 -23.40 6.08 10.68
CA PRO A 12 -23.73 4.70 11.02
C PRO A 12 -22.84 3.68 10.29
N HIS A 13 -22.65 2.53 10.91
CA HIS A 13 -21.92 1.42 10.29
C HIS A 13 -22.70 0.88 9.09
N GLN A 14 -22.27 1.23 7.90
CA GLN A 14 -22.76 0.65 6.65
C GLN A 14 -21.58 -0.01 5.93
N GLN A 15 -21.69 -1.30 5.66
CA GLN A 15 -20.73 -2.00 4.80
C GLN A 15 -21.21 -1.87 3.34
N THR A 16 -20.38 -1.28 2.51
CA THR A 16 -20.59 -1.25 1.06
C THR A 16 -19.47 -2.03 0.37
N LYS A 17 -19.70 -2.42 -0.88
CA LYS A 17 -18.68 -3.10 -1.71
C LYS A 17 -17.69 -2.12 -2.34
N ASN A 18 -17.94 -0.81 -2.22
CA ASN A 18 -17.06 0.20 -2.81
C ASN A 18 -15.81 0.39 -1.97
N ILE A 19 -14.65 0.48 -2.61
CA ILE A 19 -13.36 0.64 -1.93
C ILE A 19 -13.28 1.91 -1.09
N LYS A 20 -13.93 3.00 -1.52
CA LYS A 20 -13.97 4.28 -0.79
C LYS A 20 -14.70 4.19 0.55
N ASP A 21 -15.57 3.19 0.70
CA ASP A 21 -16.41 2.97 1.89
C ASP A 21 -15.97 1.75 2.71
N LYS A 22 -14.84 1.12 2.36
CA LYS A 22 -14.33 -0.09 3.03
C LYS A 22 -14.08 0.14 4.53
N LYS A 23 -13.63 1.33 4.88
CA LYS A 23 -13.39 1.78 6.24
C LYS A 23 -14.00 3.17 6.43
N TYR A 24 -13.74 3.83 7.53
CA TYR A 24 -14.08 5.22 7.77
C TYR A 24 -12.81 6.08 7.89
N GLY A 25 -12.90 7.36 7.60
CA GLY A 25 -11.77 8.28 7.61
C GLY A 25 -11.96 9.49 8.52
N PHE A 26 -13.16 9.68 9.11
CA PHE A 26 -13.43 10.74 10.07
C PHE A 26 -14.52 10.33 11.06
N PHE A 27 -14.52 10.95 12.24
CA PHE A 27 -15.54 10.70 13.24
C PHE A 27 -16.84 11.43 12.91
N SER A 28 -17.98 10.84 13.30
CA SER A 28 -19.30 11.40 12.99
C SER A 28 -19.52 12.79 13.56
N ASN A 29 -18.90 13.15 14.68
CA ASN A 29 -18.94 14.50 15.25
C ASN A 29 -18.10 15.53 14.48
N GLN A 30 -17.34 15.11 13.47
CA GLN A 30 -16.54 15.98 12.58
C GLN A 30 -17.19 16.13 11.20
N TYR A 31 -18.45 15.68 11.07
CA TYR A 31 -19.14 15.64 9.78
C TYR A 31 -19.22 17.01 9.12
N ASP A 32 -19.68 18.02 9.85
CA ASP A 32 -19.86 19.36 9.30
C ASP A 32 -18.54 19.96 8.80
N PHE A 33 -17.46 19.77 9.57
CA PHE A 33 -16.11 20.20 9.17
C PHE A 33 -15.62 19.45 7.94
N PHE A 34 -15.84 18.14 7.88
CA PHE A 34 -15.46 17.35 6.70
C PHE A 34 -16.26 17.76 5.46
N ASP A 35 -17.58 17.98 5.62
CA ASP A 35 -18.47 18.39 4.53
C ASP A 35 -18.07 19.75 3.95
N GLU A 36 -17.73 20.72 4.81
CA GLU A 36 -17.21 22.03 4.40
C GLU A 36 -15.94 21.86 3.54
N VAL A 37 -14.93 21.15 4.05
CA VAL A 37 -13.65 20.94 3.34
C VAL A 37 -13.86 20.17 2.03
N ALA A 38 -14.69 19.14 2.04
CA ALA A 38 -14.96 18.34 0.85
C ALA A 38 -15.73 19.13 -0.23
N SER A 39 -16.63 20.03 0.20
CA SER A 39 -17.37 20.91 -0.69
C SER A 39 -16.44 21.95 -1.35
N GLU A 40 -15.58 22.59 -0.58
CA GLU A 40 -14.57 23.53 -1.09
C GLU A 40 -13.60 22.88 -2.10
N LEU A 41 -13.27 21.59 -1.89
CA LEU A 41 -12.42 20.83 -2.79
C LEU A 41 -13.16 20.21 -3.98
N GLY A 42 -14.48 20.41 -4.11
CA GLY A 42 -15.28 19.83 -5.19
C GLY A 42 -15.41 18.30 -5.12
N LEU A 43 -15.24 17.72 -3.93
CA LEU A 43 -15.30 16.26 -3.74
C LEU A 43 -16.70 15.76 -3.39
N LYS A 44 -17.62 16.67 -3.04
CA LYS A 44 -18.99 16.32 -2.66
C LYS A 44 -19.80 15.89 -3.88
N VAL A 45 -20.47 14.73 -3.79
CA VAL A 45 -21.33 14.17 -4.81
C VAL A 45 -22.71 13.88 -4.20
N GLY A 46 -23.68 14.75 -4.44
CA GLY A 46 -24.99 14.68 -3.79
C GLY A 46 -24.94 15.08 -2.31
N ASP A 47 -25.95 14.65 -1.54
CA ASP A 47 -26.16 15.18 -0.18
C ASP A 47 -25.16 14.66 0.87
N SER A 48 -24.70 13.41 0.74
CA SER A 48 -23.88 12.74 1.77
C SER A 48 -22.80 11.83 1.19
N ASN A 49 -22.49 11.95 -0.08
CA ASN A 49 -21.47 11.15 -0.74
C ASN A 49 -20.29 12.03 -1.18
N TYR A 50 -19.11 11.47 -1.11
CA TYR A 50 -17.90 12.15 -1.47
C TYR A 50 -17.01 11.27 -2.35
N ASN A 51 -16.35 11.89 -3.32
CA ASN A 51 -15.24 11.28 -4.05
C ASN A 51 -13.98 11.28 -3.20
N ARG A 52 -13.10 10.35 -3.48
CA ARG A 52 -11.74 10.40 -2.92
C ARG A 52 -10.98 11.58 -3.53
N HIS A 53 -10.19 12.26 -2.71
CA HIS A 53 -9.27 13.26 -3.25
C HIS A 53 -8.29 12.58 -4.23
N PRO A 54 -8.01 13.16 -5.41
CA PRO A 54 -7.13 12.54 -6.40
C PRO A 54 -5.78 12.07 -5.82
N LEU A 55 -5.12 12.89 -4.99
CA LEU A 55 -3.87 12.51 -4.35
C LEU A 55 -3.98 11.38 -3.32
N ALA A 56 -5.19 11.05 -2.85
CA ALA A 56 -5.36 9.92 -1.92
C ALA A 56 -5.00 8.57 -2.56
N PHE A 57 -5.11 8.45 -3.87
CA PHE A 57 -4.67 7.25 -4.60
C PHE A 57 -3.16 7.08 -4.57
N LEU A 58 -2.39 8.17 -4.66
CA LEU A 58 -0.93 8.12 -4.55
C LEU A 58 -0.47 7.83 -3.13
N VAL A 59 -1.14 8.40 -2.12
CA VAL A 59 -0.86 8.11 -0.71
C VAL A 59 -1.14 6.64 -0.41
N GLU A 60 -2.25 6.09 -0.93
CA GLU A 60 -2.58 4.66 -0.80
C GLU A 60 -1.52 3.78 -1.45
N ALA A 61 -1.08 4.12 -2.68
CA ALA A 61 -0.06 3.35 -3.37
C ALA A 61 1.28 3.39 -2.63
N ALA A 62 1.67 4.54 -2.08
CA ALA A 62 2.89 4.66 -1.28
C ALA A 62 2.83 3.80 0.00
N ASP A 63 1.69 3.79 0.69
CA ASP A 63 1.44 2.95 1.85
C ASP A 63 1.54 1.46 1.49
N ASP A 64 0.83 1.03 0.44
CA ASP A 64 0.83 -0.36 -0.04
C ASP A 64 2.26 -0.82 -0.43
N ILE A 65 3.02 0.02 -1.15
CA ILE A 65 4.40 -0.29 -1.57
C ILE A 65 5.33 -0.41 -0.36
N CYS A 66 5.31 0.60 0.53
CA CYS A 66 6.19 0.63 1.69
C CYS A 66 5.89 -0.55 2.64
N TYR A 67 4.63 -0.75 2.97
CA TYR A 67 4.19 -1.85 3.82
C TYR A 67 4.64 -3.20 3.27
N THR A 68 4.38 -3.47 1.99
CA THR A 68 4.73 -4.73 1.36
C THR A 68 6.24 -5.02 1.40
N LEU A 69 7.07 -4.03 1.07
CA LEU A 69 8.51 -4.26 0.90
C LEU A 69 9.31 -4.14 2.19
N ILE A 70 8.90 -3.27 3.12
CA ILE A 70 9.60 -3.07 4.38
C ILE A 70 9.35 -4.25 5.31
N ASP A 71 8.10 -4.70 5.45
CA ASP A 71 7.78 -5.86 6.28
C ASP A 71 8.45 -7.15 5.77
N PHE A 72 8.57 -7.28 4.46
CA PHE A 72 9.28 -8.38 3.85
C PHE A 72 10.80 -8.33 4.16
N GLU A 73 11.43 -7.14 4.05
CA GLU A 73 12.82 -6.92 4.45
C GLU A 73 13.04 -7.22 5.93
N ASP A 74 12.16 -6.75 6.79
CA ASP A 74 12.24 -7.00 8.22
C ASP A 74 12.15 -8.50 8.53
N GLY A 75 11.25 -9.22 7.87
CA GLY A 75 11.15 -10.68 7.98
C GLY A 75 12.45 -11.39 7.60
N ILE A 76 13.17 -10.89 6.60
CA ILE A 76 14.45 -11.43 6.18
C ILE A 76 15.57 -11.08 7.18
N ASN A 77 15.60 -9.85 7.66
CA ASN A 77 16.61 -9.38 8.62
C ASN A 77 16.46 -10.07 9.98
N LEU A 78 15.25 -10.49 10.34
CA LEU A 78 14.95 -11.28 11.53
C LEU A 78 15.13 -12.80 11.33
N ASP A 79 15.60 -13.22 10.14
CA ASP A 79 15.75 -14.63 9.75
C ASP A 79 14.44 -15.46 9.81
N TRP A 80 13.27 -14.80 9.77
CA TRP A 80 11.97 -15.46 9.66
C TRP A 80 11.63 -15.84 8.23
N ILE A 81 12.15 -15.07 7.27
CA ILE A 81 12.06 -15.35 5.83
C ILE A 81 13.49 -15.71 5.35
N PRO A 82 13.71 -16.90 4.75
CA PRO A 82 14.98 -17.25 4.16
C PRO A 82 15.43 -16.28 3.05
N GLU A 83 16.73 -15.98 2.97
CA GLU A 83 17.27 -15.04 1.97
C GLU A 83 16.97 -15.48 0.54
N GLU A 84 16.94 -16.77 0.26
CA GLU A 84 16.64 -17.32 -1.05
C GLU A 84 15.27 -16.89 -1.56
N TYR A 85 14.25 -16.88 -0.68
CA TYR A 85 12.91 -16.39 -1.00
C TYR A 85 12.94 -14.90 -1.32
N ALA A 86 13.67 -14.13 -0.52
CA ALA A 86 13.82 -12.71 -0.75
C ALA A 86 14.37 -12.38 -2.12
N LEU A 87 15.46 -13.05 -2.48
CA LEU A 87 16.10 -12.86 -3.77
C LEU A 87 15.13 -13.23 -4.91
N GLU A 88 14.43 -14.35 -4.79
CA GLU A 88 13.50 -14.79 -5.81
C GLU A 88 12.38 -13.78 -6.07
N TYR A 89 11.73 -13.29 -5.02
CA TYR A 89 10.56 -12.41 -5.16
C TYR A 89 10.95 -10.98 -5.52
N LEU A 90 11.98 -10.41 -4.88
CA LEU A 90 12.44 -9.07 -5.23
C LEU A 90 13.05 -9.01 -6.63
N ILE A 91 13.78 -10.05 -7.06
CA ILE A 91 14.34 -10.10 -8.41
C ILE A 91 13.24 -10.07 -9.48
N LYS A 92 12.10 -10.71 -9.26
CA LYS A 92 10.97 -10.65 -10.20
C LYS A 92 10.47 -9.22 -10.44
N LEU A 93 10.56 -8.34 -9.42
CA LEU A 93 10.18 -6.94 -9.53
C LEU A 93 11.23 -6.09 -10.25
N VAL A 94 12.51 -6.44 -10.14
CA VAL A 94 13.63 -5.54 -10.50
C VAL A 94 14.59 -6.10 -11.55
N LYS A 95 14.30 -7.26 -12.14
CA LYS A 95 15.22 -8.00 -13.04
C LYS A 95 15.84 -7.14 -14.15
N ASP A 96 15.07 -6.17 -14.66
CA ASP A 96 15.49 -5.31 -15.78
C ASP A 96 16.28 -4.07 -15.31
N THR A 97 16.36 -3.83 -14.00
CA THR A 97 17.01 -2.65 -13.39
C THR A 97 18.23 -3.00 -12.55
N ILE A 98 18.52 -4.29 -12.35
CA ILE A 98 19.65 -4.74 -11.53
C ILE A 98 20.97 -4.49 -12.26
N ASP A 99 21.84 -3.71 -11.62
CA ASP A 99 23.26 -3.67 -11.96
C ASP A 99 23.95 -4.92 -11.38
N LYS A 100 24.23 -5.90 -12.25
CA LYS A 100 24.81 -7.19 -11.88
C LYS A 100 26.21 -7.05 -11.32
N GLU A 101 27.01 -6.11 -11.82
CA GLU A 101 28.37 -5.87 -11.34
C GLU A 101 28.35 -5.29 -9.92
N LYS A 102 27.52 -4.28 -9.69
CA LYS A 102 27.32 -3.69 -8.37
C LYS A 102 26.78 -4.72 -7.37
N TYR A 103 25.77 -5.50 -7.78
CA TYR A 103 25.15 -6.53 -6.93
C TYR A 103 26.16 -7.61 -6.52
N SER A 104 27.01 -8.10 -7.45
CA SER A 104 28.01 -9.14 -7.16
C SER A 104 29.11 -8.69 -6.20
N LYS A 105 29.38 -7.38 -6.10
CA LYS A 105 30.36 -6.81 -5.16
C LYS A 105 29.84 -6.65 -3.73
N MET A 106 28.53 -6.84 -3.50
CA MET A 106 27.92 -6.71 -2.18
C MET A 106 28.15 -7.99 -1.36
N GLY A 107 29.02 -7.91 -0.36
CA GLY A 107 29.38 -9.06 0.47
C GLY A 107 28.36 -9.40 1.56
N LEU A 108 27.63 -8.40 2.08
CA LEU A 108 26.68 -8.59 3.18
C LEU A 108 25.25 -8.83 2.67
N LYS A 109 24.55 -9.78 3.31
CA LYS A 109 23.14 -10.08 3.09
C LYS A 109 22.28 -8.78 3.14
N SER A 110 22.42 -8.01 4.22
CA SER A 110 21.65 -6.77 4.42
C SER A 110 21.86 -5.74 3.30
N GLN A 111 23.08 -5.64 2.76
CA GLN A 111 23.36 -4.73 1.63
C GLN A 111 22.64 -5.17 0.35
N ARG A 112 22.66 -6.48 0.06
CA ARG A 112 21.97 -7.03 -1.12
C ARG A 112 20.47 -6.81 -1.02
N ILE A 113 19.87 -7.10 0.14
CA ILE A 113 18.44 -6.94 0.38
C ILE A 113 18.04 -5.47 0.29
N ALA A 114 18.74 -4.57 0.97
CA ALA A 114 18.47 -3.13 0.91
C ALA A 114 18.58 -2.56 -0.52
N TYR A 115 19.53 -3.04 -1.30
CA TYR A 115 19.69 -2.66 -2.70
C TYR A 115 18.49 -3.11 -3.55
N LEU A 116 18.09 -4.39 -3.43
CA LEU A 116 16.94 -4.93 -4.16
C LEU A 116 15.64 -4.23 -3.74
N ARG A 117 15.43 -3.98 -2.45
CA ARG A 117 14.29 -3.21 -1.95
C ARG A 117 14.24 -1.81 -2.57
N ALA A 118 15.36 -1.09 -2.59
CA ALA A 118 15.40 0.25 -3.16
C ALA A 118 15.02 0.26 -4.65
N LEU A 119 15.48 -0.72 -5.42
CA LEU A 119 15.10 -0.88 -6.82
C LEU A 119 13.62 -1.25 -6.95
N ALA A 120 13.11 -2.15 -6.10
CA ALA A 120 11.70 -2.56 -6.11
C ALA A 120 10.77 -1.38 -5.80
N ILE A 121 11.09 -0.57 -4.78
CA ILE A 121 10.34 0.66 -4.47
C ILE A 121 10.32 1.58 -5.68
N ASN A 122 11.46 1.84 -6.30
CA ASN A 122 11.53 2.71 -7.47
C ASN A 122 10.70 2.17 -8.65
N THR A 123 10.76 0.86 -8.90
CA THR A 123 9.96 0.21 -9.95
C THR A 123 8.46 0.38 -9.70
N LEU A 124 8.01 0.13 -8.47
CA LEU A 124 6.60 0.23 -8.10
C LEU A 124 6.10 1.68 -8.05
N ILE A 125 6.93 2.64 -7.65
CA ILE A 125 6.60 4.07 -7.73
C ILE A 125 6.36 4.49 -9.17
N ASN A 126 7.27 4.14 -10.10
CA ASN A 126 7.11 4.46 -11.51
C ASN A 126 5.84 3.82 -12.10
N GLU A 127 5.54 2.59 -11.71
CA GLU A 127 4.31 1.90 -12.11
C GLU A 127 3.06 2.61 -11.56
N ALA A 128 3.06 3.01 -10.28
CA ALA A 128 1.95 3.76 -9.68
C ALA A 128 1.70 5.09 -10.40
N VAL A 129 2.78 5.82 -10.71
CA VAL A 129 2.70 7.09 -11.47
C VAL A 129 2.14 6.85 -12.87
N ARG A 130 2.62 5.82 -13.57
CA ARG A 130 2.10 5.46 -14.89
C ARG A 130 0.60 5.19 -14.85
N ILE A 131 0.15 4.35 -13.93
CA ILE A 131 -1.28 4.00 -13.78
C ILE A 131 -2.10 5.25 -13.42
N TYR A 132 -1.58 6.12 -12.56
CA TYR A 132 -2.25 7.35 -12.18
C TYR A 132 -2.49 8.26 -13.40
N ILE A 133 -1.45 8.51 -14.19
CA ILE A 133 -1.53 9.36 -15.39
C ILE A 133 -2.47 8.74 -16.43
N GLU A 134 -2.40 7.43 -16.66
CA GLU A 134 -3.28 6.74 -17.62
C GLU A 134 -4.76 6.77 -17.22
N ASN A 135 -5.05 7.01 -15.95
CA ASN A 135 -6.41 7.06 -15.42
C ASN A 135 -6.78 8.43 -14.83
N GLU A 136 -6.01 9.49 -15.15
CA GLU A 136 -6.18 10.81 -14.55
C GLU A 136 -7.62 11.33 -14.69
N ASP A 137 -8.21 11.26 -15.88
CA ASP A 137 -9.58 11.71 -16.11
C ASP A 137 -10.59 11.00 -15.21
N LYS A 138 -10.45 9.67 -15.06
CA LYS A 138 -11.34 8.86 -14.19
C LYS A 138 -11.11 9.11 -12.70
N ILE A 139 -9.90 9.48 -12.32
CA ILE A 139 -9.55 9.84 -10.95
C ILE A 139 -10.16 11.21 -10.61
N LEU A 140 -10.07 12.15 -11.54
CA LEU A 140 -10.60 13.51 -11.36
C LEU A 140 -12.13 13.55 -11.36
N ASP A 141 -12.79 12.76 -12.20
CA ASP A 141 -14.26 12.67 -12.25
C ASP A 141 -14.86 11.74 -11.17
N GLY A 142 -13.99 11.01 -10.42
CA GLY A 142 -14.39 10.12 -9.34
C GLY A 142 -14.88 8.74 -9.78
N SER A 143 -14.76 8.38 -11.06
CA SER A 143 -15.20 7.08 -11.61
C SER A 143 -14.14 5.97 -11.44
N PHE A 144 -12.91 6.30 -11.01
CA PHE A 144 -11.89 5.30 -10.73
C PHE A 144 -12.09 4.67 -9.35
N GLU A 145 -12.59 3.43 -9.31
CA GLU A 145 -13.02 2.75 -8.09
C GLU A 145 -12.00 1.73 -7.53
N LYS A 146 -10.80 1.67 -8.08
CA LYS A 146 -9.76 0.70 -7.68
C LYS A 146 -8.59 1.39 -6.99
N SER A 147 -7.75 0.64 -6.25
CA SER A 147 -6.44 1.15 -5.88
C SER A 147 -5.47 1.06 -7.07
N LEU A 148 -4.47 1.95 -7.13
CA LEU A 148 -3.49 1.93 -8.22
C LEU A 148 -2.76 0.58 -8.25
N MET A 149 -2.31 0.11 -7.10
CA MET A 149 -1.53 -1.13 -7.03
C MET A 149 -2.35 -2.38 -7.35
N SER A 150 -3.68 -2.35 -7.15
CA SER A 150 -4.55 -3.47 -7.57
C SER A 150 -4.70 -3.63 -9.09
N THR A 151 -4.32 -2.61 -9.85
CA THR A 151 -4.31 -2.62 -11.32
C THR A 151 -2.91 -2.70 -11.91
N SER A 152 -1.90 -2.79 -11.06
CA SER A 152 -0.49 -2.87 -11.45
C SER A 152 -0.16 -4.17 -12.20
N ASN A 153 0.77 -4.07 -13.15
CA ASN A 153 1.39 -5.22 -13.78
C ASN A 153 2.18 -6.10 -12.79
N PHE A 154 2.53 -5.55 -11.64
CA PHE A 154 3.25 -6.24 -10.56
C PHE A 154 2.35 -6.76 -9.45
N LYS A 155 1.01 -6.70 -9.64
CA LYS A 155 0.06 -7.12 -8.59
C LYS A 155 0.33 -8.54 -8.08
N ALA A 156 0.53 -9.50 -8.98
CA ALA A 156 0.77 -10.88 -8.60
C ALA A 156 2.05 -11.04 -7.75
N GLN A 157 3.12 -10.34 -8.12
CA GLN A 157 4.37 -10.35 -7.37
C GLN A 157 4.24 -9.70 -5.99
N MET A 158 3.46 -8.62 -5.89
CA MET A 158 3.16 -8.00 -4.60
C MET A 158 2.31 -8.90 -3.72
N ASP A 159 1.29 -9.55 -4.28
CA ASP A 159 0.45 -10.51 -3.57
C ASP A 159 1.29 -11.68 -3.00
N ASP A 160 2.22 -12.23 -3.79
CA ASP A 160 3.14 -13.27 -3.34
C ASP A 160 4.00 -12.81 -2.14
N ILE A 161 4.54 -11.59 -2.19
CA ILE A 161 5.33 -11.00 -1.10
C ILE A 161 4.48 -10.80 0.16
N ILE A 162 3.26 -10.28 0.00
CA ILE A 162 2.32 -10.08 1.10
C ILE A 162 1.97 -11.43 1.74
N ASP A 163 1.65 -12.44 0.95
CA ASP A 163 1.29 -13.77 1.45
C ASP A 163 2.43 -14.38 2.27
N ILE A 164 3.66 -14.27 1.81
CA ILE A 164 4.84 -14.74 2.57
C ILE A 164 5.00 -13.95 3.87
N SER A 165 4.88 -12.62 3.82
CA SER A 165 4.97 -11.77 5.02
C SER A 165 3.88 -12.14 6.03
N VAL A 166 2.64 -12.34 5.57
CA VAL A 166 1.55 -12.79 6.43
C VAL A 166 1.84 -14.13 7.08
N GLN A 167 2.34 -15.10 6.32
CA GLN A 167 2.57 -16.45 6.85
C GLN A 167 3.80 -16.53 7.78
N LYS A 168 4.88 -15.80 7.45
CA LYS A 168 6.17 -15.94 8.12
C LYS A 168 6.43 -14.88 9.18
N VAL A 169 5.85 -13.68 9.04
CA VAL A 169 6.02 -12.57 9.97
C VAL A 169 4.79 -12.46 10.88
N TYR A 170 3.64 -12.08 10.34
CA TYR A 170 2.44 -11.78 11.15
C TYR A 170 1.85 -12.99 11.86
N LYS A 171 1.93 -14.19 11.25
CA LYS A 171 1.48 -15.45 11.86
C LYS A 171 2.61 -16.22 12.54
N SER A 172 3.76 -15.58 12.75
CA SER A 172 4.83 -16.21 13.54
C SER A 172 4.39 -16.39 14.99
N LYS A 173 4.93 -17.43 15.62
CA LYS A 173 4.61 -17.72 17.03
C LYS A 173 4.98 -16.55 17.95
N GLU A 174 6.10 -15.90 17.66
CA GLU A 174 6.64 -14.78 18.43
C GLU A 174 5.71 -13.56 18.38
N VAL A 175 5.14 -13.24 17.23
CA VAL A 175 4.19 -12.13 17.07
C VAL A 175 2.88 -12.45 17.78
N ILE A 176 2.32 -13.64 17.56
CA ILE A 176 1.06 -14.07 18.20
C ILE A 176 1.19 -14.08 19.73
N GLU A 177 2.31 -14.57 20.29
CA GLU A 177 2.55 -14.57 21.72
C GLU A 177 2.62 -13.15 22.30
N LYS A 178 3.24 -12.20 21.56
CA LYS A 178 3.29 -10.79 21.98
C LYS A 178 1.93 -10.11 21.91
N GLU A 179 1.15 -10.35 20.86
CA GLU A 179 -0.22 -9.86 20.77
C GLU A 179 -1.07 -10.35 21.94
N LEU A 180 -1.06 -11.66 22.22
CA LEU A 180 -1.80 -12.24 23.34
C LEU A 180 -1.35 -11.69 24.71
N THR A 181 -0.09 -11.30 24.85
CA THR A 181 0.42 -10.69 26.07
C THR A 181 -0.03 -9.23 26.20
N GLY A 182 -0.17 -8.52 25.10
CA GLY A 182 -0.66 -7.13 25.08
C GLY A 182 -2.16 -6.99 25.41
N TYR A 183 -2.94 -8.06 25.28
CA TYR A 183 -4.36 -8.09 25.66
C TYR A 183 -4.61 -8.40 27.16
N LYS A 184 -3.58 -8.66 27.96
CA LYS A 184 -3.66 -8.88 29.40
C LYS A 184 -3.36 -7.61 30.17
#